data_68c1375380072ed007b50de155298186
#
_entry.id   68c1375380072ed007b50de155298186
#
_cell.length_a   1.000
_cell.length_b   1.000
_cell.length_c   1.000
_cell.angle_alpha   90.00
_cell.angle_beta   90.00
_cell.angle_gamma   90.00
#
_symmetry.space_group_name_H-M   'P 1'
#
loop_
_entity.id
_entity.type
_entity.pdbx_description
1 polymer ?
#
loop_
_entity_poly.entity_id
_entity_poly.type
_entity_poly.pdbx_seq_one_letter_code
_entity_poly.pdbx_strand_id
1 'polypeptide(L)'
;MELTAIYHRPESEYAYLYKDKTMHIRIRTKKGEIETIALHYGDPFIFMEDHYEDSKEMVKVTSDALFDYWQVEVSVGYARLQYLFEIKDKQGQSILYGDKGCVENALENLHYEGNGFKVPYIHEIDACHVPDWVSKTVWYQIFPERFANGNPALSPEGALAWDSSITPKSEDFFGGDLQGIIDH
;
A
#
# COMPACT_ATOMS: atom_id res chain seq x y z
N MET A 1 -18.03 -7.76 -14.54
CA MET A 1 -16.80 -7.35 -13.77
C MET A 1 -16.14 -6.16 -14.46
N GLU A 2 -15.83 -5.10 -13.71
CA GLU A 2 -15.17 -3.89 -14.24
C GLU A 2 -13.63 -4.05 -14.18
N LEU A 3 -13.05 -4.46 -15.29
CA LEU A 3 -11.61 -4.80 -15.35
C LEU A 3 -10.70 -3.59 -15.09
N THR A 4 -11.12 -2.37 -15.48
CA THR A 4 -10.32 -1.16 -15.28
C THR A 4 -10.19 -0.74 -13.80
N ALA A 5 -11.04 -1.26 -12.94
CA ALA A 5 -11.00 -1.04 -11.50
C ALA A 5 -10.05 -2.00 -10.77
N ILE A 6 -9.66 -3.11 -11.42
CA ILE A 6 -8.72 -4.08 -10.87
C ILE A 6 -7.32 -3.48 -10.94
N TYR A 7 -6.65 -3.43 -9.79
CA TYR A 7 -5.30 -2.87 -9.72
C TYR A 7 -4.46 -3.57 -8.65
N HIS A 8 -3.28 -3.94 -9.08
CA HIS A 8 -2.20 -4.44 -8.24
C HIS A 8 -0.86 -3.98 -8.82
N ARG A 9 0.15 -3.85 -7.98
CA ARG A 9 1.52 -3.56 -8.36
C ARG A 9 2.48 -4.27 -7.41
N PRO A 10 3.38 -5.15 -7.90
CA PRO A 10 4.44 -5.72 -7.09
C PRO A 10 5.42 -4.64 -6.59
N GLU A 11 6.15 -4.93 -5.53
CA GLU A 11 7.17 -4.04 -4.93
C GLU A 11 6.63 -2.63 -4.61
N SER A 12 5.44 -2.58 -4.01
CA SER A 12 4.75 -1.35 -3.62
C SER A 12 3.93 -1.58 -2.35
N GLU A 13 3.08 -0.62 -1.99
CA GLU A 13 2.07 -0.79 -0.93
C GLU A 13 1.07 -1.93 -1.20
N TYR A 14 1.05 -2.48 -2.42
CA TYR A 14 0.23 -3.64 -2.78
C TYR A 14 0.95 -4.98 -2.64
N ALA A 15 2.28 -5.00 -2.58
CA ALA A 15 3.06 -6.23 -2.33
C ALA A 15 4.37 -5.86 -1.65
N TYR A 16 4.45 -6.12 -0.36
CA TYR A 16 5.61 -5.75 0.46
C TYR A 16 5.91 -6.79 1.53
N LEU A 17 7.18 -6.84 1.92
CA LEU A 17 7.63 -7.65 3.04
C LEU A 17 7.17 -7.00 4.35
N TYR A 18 6.33 -7.73 5.10
CA TYR A 18 5.78 -7.27 6.37
C TYR A 18 6.71 -7.62 7.54
N LYS A 19 7.11 -8.88 7.62
CA LYS A 19 8.05 -9.40 8.62
C LYS A 19 8.58 -10.76 8.15
N ASP A 20 9.79 -11.10 8.54
CA ASP A 20 10.41 -12.43 8.45
C ASP A 20 9.81 -13.35 7.36
N LYS A 21 10.16 -13.13 6.10
CA LYS A 21 9.69 -13.87 4.92
C LYS A 21 8.16 -13.90 4.73
N THR A 22 7.44 -13.01 5.41
CA THR A 22 5.99 -12.89 5.29
C THR A 22 5.65 -11.64 4.50
N MET A 23 4.91 -11.81 3.41
CA MET A 23 4.46 -10.73 2.55
C MET A 23 2.97 -10.44 2.74
N HIS A 24 2.62 -9.17 2.72
CA HIS A 24 1.26 -8.74 2.45
C HIS A 24 1.08 -8.52 0.95
N ILE A 25 0.09 -9.19 0.38
CA ILE A 25 -0.33 -9.00 -1.01
C ILE A 25 -1.72 -8.38 -1.00
N ARG A 26 -1.89 -7.28 -1.72
CA ARG A 26 -3.14 -6.51 -1.82
C ARG A 26 -3.61 -6.40 -3.25
N ILE A 27 -4.90 -6.25 -3.44
CA ILE A 27 -5.50 -5.91 -4.73
C ILE A 27 -6.69 -4.98 -4.51
N ARG A 28 -6.90 -4.06 -5.44
CA ARG A 28 -8.04 -3.15 -5.47
C ARG A 28 -9.02 -3.60 -6.55
N THR A 29 -10.32 -3.53 -6.25
CA THR A 29 -11.40 -3.85 -7.19
C THR A 29 -12.52 -2.83 -7.08
N LYS A 30 -13.47 -2.82 -8.02
CA LYS A 30 -14.66 -1.99 -7.93
C LYS A 30 -15.49 -2.37 -6.70
N LYS A 31 -15.95 -1.36 -5.97
CA LYS A 31 -16.74 -1.54 -4.76
C LYS A 31 -17.98 -2.39 -4.97
N GLY A 32 -18.12 -3.41 -4.14
CA GLY A 32 -19.32 -4.23 -4.07
C GLY A 32 -19.53 -5.22 -5.21
N GLU A 33 -18.62 -5.32 -6.17
CA GLU A 33 -18.76 -6.15 -7.36
C GLU A 33 -18.25 -7.58 -7.16
N ILE A 34 -17.14 -7.73 -6.46
CA ILE A 34 -16.43 -9.01 -6.31
C ILE A 34 -17.03 -9.84 -5.17
N GLU A 35 -17.15 -11.15 -5.42
CA GLU A 35 -17.57 -12.14 -4.44
C GLU A 35 -16.37 -12.70 -3.67
N THR A 36 -15.39 -13.26 -4.39
CA THR A 36 -14.19 -13.86 -3.80
C THR A 36 -12.95 -13.54 -4.64
N ILE A 37 -11.81 -13.51 -3.97
CA ILE A 37 -10.49 -13.47 -4.61
C ILE A 37 -9.61 -14.52 -3.94
N ALA A 38 -9.00 -15.40 -4.72
CA ALA A 38 -7.97 -16.32 -4.29
C ALA A 38 -6.61 -15.90 -4.86
N LEU A 39 -5.57 -15.94 -4.04
CA LEU A 39 -4.19 -15.80 -4.47
C LEU A 39 -3.60 -17.19 -4.67
N HIS A 40 -3.20 -17.51 -5.90
CA HIS A 40 -2.35 -18.67 -6.20
C HIS A 40 -0.90 -18.23 -6.12
N TYR A 41 -0.06 -18.95 -5.37
CA TYR A 41 1.31 -18.54 -5.13
C TYR A 41 2.26 -19.71 -4.95
N GLY A 42 3.56 -19.49 -5.18
CA GLY A 42 4.62 -20.48 -5.01
C GLY A 42 6.00 -19.94 -5.37
N ASP A 43 7.00 -20.81 -5.32
CA ASP A 43 8.36 -20.50 -5.75
C ASP A 43 8.48 -20.63 -7.29
N PRO A 44 8.87 -19.55 -8.02
CA PRO A 44 8.98 -19.60 -9.49
C PRO A 44 10.01 -20.59 -10.04
N PHE A 45 10.85 -21.17 -9.20
CA PHE A 45 11.89 -22.14 -9.60
C PHE A 45 11.60 -23.57 -9.17
N ILE A 46 10.54 -23.79 -8.41
CA ILE A 46 10.03 -25.12 -8.11
C ILE A 46 9.00 -25.45 -9.18
N PHE A 47 9.47 -26.10 -10.26
CA PHE A 47 8.62 -26.58 -11.35
C PHE A 47 7.83 -27.81 -10.89
N MET A 48 6.70 -27.57 -10.29
CA MET A 48 5.65 -28.56 -10.14
C MET A 48 4.78 -28.57 -11.41
N GLU A 49 4.05 -29.66 -11.65
CA GLU A 49 3.05 -29.72 -12.74
C GLU A 49 2.06 -28.55 -12.69
N ASP A 50 1.90 -27.93 -11.52
CA ASP A 50 0.98 -26.85 -11.22
C ASP A 50 1.67 -25.56 -10.79
N HIS A 51 2.73 -25.10 -11.28
CA HIS A 51 3.47 -23.83 -11.03
C HIS A 51 3.17 -23.03 -9.73
N TYR A 52 2.10 -23.36 -9.03
CA TYR A 52 1.68 -22.77 -7.75
C TYR A 52 1.56 -23.86 -6.70
N GLU A 53 2.30 -23.69 -5.61
CA GLU A 53 2.36 -24.67 -4.51
C GLU A 53 1.11 -24.59 -3.62
N ASP A 54 0.45 -23.42 -3.59
CA ASP A 54 -0.66 -23.17 -2.67
C ASP A 54 -1.63 -22.10 -3.22
N SER A 55 -2.81 -22.06 -2.63
CA SER A 55 -3.83 -21.05 -2.90
C SER A 55 -4.45 -20.57 -1.60
N LYS A 56 -4.66 -19.26 -1.46
CA LYS A 56 -5.21 -18.66 -0.25
C LYS A 56 -6.27 -17.61 -0.57
N GLU A 57 -7.42 -17.71 0.08
CA GLU A 57 -8.49 -16.73 -0.06
C GLU A 57 -8.09 -15.38 0.57
N MET A 58 -8.39 -14.30 -0.14
CA MET A 58 -8.13 -12.93 0.30
C MET A 58 -9.29 -12.38 1.11
N VAL A 59 -8.97 -11.56 2.10
CA VAL A 59 -9.96 -10.89 2.94
C VAL A 59 -10.12 -9.44 2.52
N LYS A 60 -11.35 -8.97 2.40
CA LYS A 60 -11.63 -7.56 2.20
C LYS A 60 -11.31 -6.80 3.50
N VAL A 61 -10.29 -5.95 3.46
CA VAL A 61 -9.78 -5.22 4.65
C VAL A 61 -10.36 -3.83 4.79
N THR A 62 -10.74 -3.19 3.68
CA THR A 62 -11.33 -1.84 3.71
C THR A 62 -12.05 -1.52 2.40
N SER A 63 -12.79 -0.42 2.39
CA SER A 63 -13.43 0.15 1.19
C SER A 63 -13.40 1.67 1.28
N ASP A 64 -13.24 2.32 0.15
CA ASP A 64 -13.48 3.75 0.00
C ASP A 64 -14.81 4.04 -0.74
N ALA A 65 -14.96 5.21 -1.34
CA ALA A 65 -16.16 5.56 -2.08
C ALA A 65 -16.37 4.71 -3.35
N LEU A 66 -15.28 4.30 -4.01
CA LEU A 66 -15.27 3.69 -5.35
C LEU A 66 -14.77 2.25 -5.35
N PHE A 67 -13.91 1.86 -4.42
CA PHE A 67 -13.15 0.62 -4.45
C PHE A 67 -13.26 -0.20 -3.16
N ASP A 68 -13.11 -1.52 -3.32
CA ASP A 68 -12.82 -2.49 -2.26
C ASP A 68 -11.34 -2.87 -2.31
N TYR A 69 -10.72 -3.02 -1.15
CA TYR A 69 -9.32 -3.42 -0.99
C TYR A 69 -9.25 -4.76 -0.28
N TRP A 70 -8.56 -5.69 -0.91
CA TRP A 70 -8.40 -7.06 -0.44
C TRP A 70 -6.94 -7.31 -0.08
N GLN A 71 -6.72 -8.14 0.93
CA GLN A 71 -5.38 -8.48 1.39
C GLN A 71 -5.30 -9.94 1.80
N VAL A 72 -4.11 -10.51 1.61
CA VAL A 72 -3.72 -11.79 2.16
C VAL A 72 -2.28 -11.70 2.67
N GLU A 73 -1.99 -12.48 3.70
CA GLU A 73 -0.64 -12.69 4.21
C GLU A 73 -0.14 -14.06 3.71
N VAL A 74 1.02 -14.07 3.06
CA VAL A 74 1.67 -15.30 2.57
C VAL A 74 3.11 -15.38 3.10
N SER A 75 3.51 -16.57 3.50
CA SER A 75 4.89 -16.86 3.90
C SER A 75 5.60 -17.58 2.76
N VAL A 76 6.83 -17.17 2.48
CA VAL A 76 7.65 -17.75 1.42
C VAL A 76 8.79 -18.57 2.03
N GLY A 77 8.88 -19.83 1.64
CA GLY A 77 9.92 -20.73 2.12
C GLY A 77 11.32 -20.34 1.64
N TYR A 78 11.42 -20.00 0.38
CA TYR A 78 12.62 -19.48 -0.28
C TYR A 78 12.39 -17.99 -0.57
N ALA A 79 13.37 -17.13 -0.39
CA ALA A 79 13.25 -15.67 -0.49
C ALA A 79 12.84 -15.17 -1.89
N ARG A 80 11.79 -15.74 -2.49
CA ARG A 80 11.24 -15.43 -3.81
C ARG A 80 9.79 -15.93 -3.92
N LEU A 81 8.98 -15.25 -4.73
CA LEU A 81 7.55 -15.53 -4.85
C LEU A 81 7.08 -15.28 -6.28
N GLN A 82 6.26 -16.19 -6.81
CA GLN A 82 5.40 -15.98 -7.96
C GLN A 82 3.95 -16.12 -7.53
N TYR A 83 3.07 -15.29 -8.05
CA TYR A 83 1.65 -15.33 -7.71
C TYR A 83 0.77 -14.70 -8.78
N LEU A 84 -0.50 -15.09 -8.79
CA LEU A 84 -1.56 -14.44 -9.55
C LEU A 84 -2.87 -14.49 -8.75
N PHE A 85 -3.84 -13.69 -9.17
CA PHE A 85 -5.15 -13.60 -8.55
C PHE A 85 -6.19 -14.33 -9.40
N GLU A 86 -6.99 -15.18 -8.77
CA GLU A 86 -8.26 -15.65 -9.31
C GLU A 86 -9.37 -14.79 -8.71
N ILE A 87 -10.11 -14.09 -9.57
CA ILE A 87 -11.12 -13.11 -9.16
C ILE A 87 -12.48 -13.57 -9.67
N LYS A 88 -13.43 -13.76 -8.75
CA LYS A 88 -14.81 -14.15 -9.07
C LYS A 88 -15.77 -13.03 -8.65
N ASP A 89 -16.62 -12.60 -9.58
CA ASP A 89 -17.66 -11.63 -9.29
C ASP A 89 -18.98 -12.28 -8.83
N LYS A 90 -19.90 -11.46 -8.32
CA LYS A 90 -21.22 -11.89 -7.83
C LYS A 90 -22.14 -12.45 -8.91
N GLN A 91 -21.81 -12.28 -10.19
CA GLN A 91 -22.52 -12.86 -11.33
C GLN A 91 -21.96 -14.23 -11.72
N GLY A 92 -20.90 -14.70 -11.06
CA GLY A 92 -20.25 -15.97 -11.30
C GLY A 92 -19.20 -15.93 -12.43
N GLN A 93 -18.89 -14.75 -12.98
CA GLN A 93 -17.77 -14.60 -13.90
C GLN A 93 -16.46 -14.72 -13.13
N SER A 94 -15.53 -15.54 -13.62
CA SER A 94 -14.20 -15.73 -13.05
C SER A 94 -13.11 -15.42 -14.06
N ILE A 95 -12.06 -14.73 -13.62
CA ILE A 95 -10.87 -14.40 -14.41
C ILE A 95 -9.60 -14.65 -13.59
N LEU A 96 -8.48 -14.77 -14.28
CA LEU A 96 -7.15 -14.68 -13.69
C LEU A 96 -6.56 -13.31 -13.99
N TYR A 97 -5.89 -12.73 -12.98
CA TYR A 97 -5.19 -11.44 -13.11
C TYR A 97 -3.73 -11.58 -12.66
N GLY A 98 -2.81 -11.27 -13.55
CA GLY A 98 -1.38 -11.37 -13.33
C GLY A 98 -0.62 -10.28 -14.08
N ASP A 99 0.68 -10.48 -14.27
CA ASP A 99 1.59 -9.49 -14.86
C ASP A 99 1.20 -9.06 -16.29
N LYS A 100 0.58 -9.94 -17.05
CA LYS A 100 0.06 -9.64 -18.40
C LYS A 100 -1.37 -9.08 -18.41
N GLY A 101 -1.95 -8.78 -17.24
CA GLY A 101 -3.31 -8.30 -17.10
C GLY A 101 -4.32 -9.41 -16.83
N CYS A 102 -5.57 -9.16 -17.24
CA CYS A 102 -6.68 -10.11 -17.05
C CYS A 102 -6.75 -11.10 -18.21
N VAL A 103 -6.83 -12.38 -17.87
CA VAL A 103 -7.01 -13.49 -18.81
C VAL A 103 -8.17 -14.39 -18.37
N GLU A 104 -8.65 -15.24 -19.28
CA GLU A 104 -9.68 -16.24 -18.96
C GLU A 104 -9.21 -17.17 -17.83
N ASN A 105 -10.12 -17.52 -16.90
CA ASN A 105 -9.85 -18.53 -15.89
C ASN A 105 -9.89 -19.92 -16.51
N ALA A 106 -8.73 -20.36 -17.00
CA ALA A 106 -8.49 -21.66 -17.60
C ALA A 106 -7.18 -22.24 -17.07
N LEU A 107 -7.09 -23.56 -16.95
CA LEU A 107 -5.90 -24.24 -16.42
C LEU A 107 -4.64 -23.89 -17.20
N GLU A 108 -4.73 -23.76 -18.52
CA GLU A 108 -3.60 -23.35 -19.36
C GLU A 108 -3.06 -21.97 -19.01
N ASN A 109 -3.93 -21.02 -18.63
CA ASN A 109 -3.55 -19.69 -18.21
C ASN A 109 -3.02 -19.68 -16.76
N LEU A 110 -3.59 -20.51 -15.89
CA LEU A 110 -3.12 -20.68 -14.52
C LEU A 110 -1.71 -21.26 -14.50
N HIS A 111 -1.43 -22.24 -15.33
CA HIS A 111 -0.14 -22.92 -15.40
C HIS A 111 0.90 -22.22 -16.29
N TYR A 112 0.50 -21.15 -17.00
CA TYR A 112 1.44 -20.41 -17.83
C TYR A 112 2.34 -19.51 -16.99
N GLU A 113 3.60 -19.89 -16.85
CA GLU A 113 4.62 -19.20 -16.05
C GLU A 113 4.71 -17.69 -16.30
N GLY A 114 4.43 -17.24 -17.53
CA GLY A 114 4.48 -15.84 -17.94
C GLY A 114 3.33 -14.99 -17.42
N ASN A 115 2.27 -15.57 -16.84
CA ASN A 115 1.12 -14.80 -16.34
C ASN A 115 1.30 -14.29 -14.91
N GLY A 116 2.11 -14.95 -14.08
CA GLY A 116 2.28 -14.59 -12.68
C GLY A 116 3.12 -13.32 -12.48
N PHE A 117 2.75 -12.53 -11.50
CA PHE A 117 3.62 -11.52 -10.91
C PHE A 117 4.79 -12.20 -10.22
N LYS A 118 5.97 -11.61 -10.27
CA LYS A 118 7.18 -12.18 -9.68
C LYS A 118 7.82 -11.20 -8.71
N VAL A 119 8.16 -11.69 -7.53
CA VAL A 119 9.10 -11.06 -6.60
C VAL A 119 10.34 -11.94 -6.59
N PRO A 120 11.35 -11.62 -7.40
CA PRO A 120 12.47 -12.52 -7.67
C PRO A 120 13.39 -12.68 -6.47
N TYR A 121 13.36 -11.73 -5.54
CA TYR A 121 14.17 -11.76 -4.34
C TYR A 121 13.53 -10.98 -3.20
N ILE A 122 13.48 -11.59 -2.01
CA ILE A 122 12.91 -11.00 -0.80
C ILE A 122 14.00 -10.95 0.26
N HIS A 123 14.47 -9.75 0.58
CA HIS A 123 15.46 -9.53 1.62
C HIS A 123 14.82 -9.04 2.92
N GLU A 124 15.27 -9.57 4.04
CA GLU A 124 14.86 -9.07 5.36
C GLU A 124 15.21 -7.58 5.56
N ILE A 125 16.31 -7.11 4.93
CA ILE A 125 16.71 -5.70 4.96
C ILE A 125 15.66 -4.77 4.31
N ASP A 126 14.82 -5.29 3.41
CA ASP A 126 13.76 -4.53 2.74
C ASP A 126 12.48 -4.47 3.59
N ALA A 127 12.43 -5.21 4.71
CA ALA A 127 11.33 -5.10 5.65
C ALA A 127 11.36 -3.74 6.37
N CYS A 128 10.22 -3.04 6.35
CA CYS A 128 10.09 -1.80 7.09
C CYS A 128 9.96 -2.10 8.59
N HIS A 129 11.07 -2.03 9.31
CA HIS A 129 11.08 -2.17 10.77
C HIS A 129 10.62 -0.88 11.44
N VAL A 130 9.34 -0.78 11.70
CA VAL A 130 8.78 0.37 12.42
C VAL A 130 8.86 0.10 13.93
N PRO A 131 9.50 0.99 14.73
CA PRO A 131 9.51 0.85 16.19
C PRO A 131 8.10 0.79 16.78
N ASP A 132 7.89 -0.03 17.81
CA ASP A 132 6.57 -0.28 18.43
C ASP A 132 5.86 0.98 18.96
N TRP A 133 6.61 2.02 19.26
CA TRP A 133 6.07 3.27 19.76
C TRP A 133 5.40 4.13 18.67
N VAL A 134 5.77 3.95 17.37
CA VAL A 134 5.29 4.80 16.26
C VAL A 134 3.78 4.70 16.10
N SER A 135 3.21 3.49 16.20
CA SER A 135 1.76 3.29 16.10
C SER A 135 0.94 3.89 17.24
N LYS A 136 1.61 4.26 18.34
CA LYS A 136 1.01 4.82 19.56
C LYS A 136 1.28 6.31 19.72
N THR A 137 1.83 6.95 18.70
CA THR A 137 2.31 8.34 18.75
C THR A 137 1.46 9.20 17.82
N VAL A 138 1.07 10.36 18.31
CA VAL A 138 0.50 11.43 17.49
C VAL A 138 1.63 12.36 17.08
N TRP A 139 1.75 12.54 15.76
CA TRP A 139 2.78 13.42 15.20
C TRP A 139 2.18 14.79 14.90
N TYR A 140 2.88 15.82 15.32
CA TYR A 140 2.55 17.20 14.99
C TYR A 140 3.78 17.88 14.40
N GLN A 141 3.72 18.28 13.14
CA GLN A 141 4.80 18.98 12.46
C GLN A 141 4.55 20.48 12.52
N ILE A 142 5.52 21.21 13.01
CA ILE A 142 5.49 22.66 13.12
C ILE A 142 6.59 23.27 12.26
N PHE A 143 6.27 24.27 11.46
CA PHE A 143 7.22 25.19 10.86
C PHE A 143 7.32 26.40 11.80
N PRO A 144 8.42 26.53 12.59
CA PRO A 144 8.52 27.54 13.65
C PRO A 144 8.20 28.95 13.15
N GLU A 145 8.77 29.38 12.03
CA GLU A 145 8.58 30.71 11.44
C GLU A 145 7.14 31.00 11.02
N ARG A 146 6.32 29.97 10.88
CA ARG A 146 4.89 30.06 10.52
C ARG A 146 3.93 29.83 11.69
N PHE A 147 4.48 29.63 12.87
CA PHE A 147 3.74 29.40 14.09
C PHE A 147 3.68 30.64 14.96
N ALA A 148 3.35 30.47 16.23
CA ALA A 148 3.22 31.60 17.17
C ALA A 148 4.56 32.28 17.46
N ASN A 149 4.53 33.62 17.59
CA ASN A 149 5.67 34.46 17.92
C ASN A 149 5.72 34.66 19.41
N GLY A 150 6.65 34.02 20.10
CA GLY A 150 6.83 34.14 21.55
C GLY A 150 7.76 35.31 21.95
N ASN A 151 8.66 35.73 21.05
CA ASN A 151 9.55 36.85 21.30
C ASN A 151 9.68 37.80 20.09
N PRO A 152 8.79 38.80 19.97
CA PRO A 152 8.78 39.74 18.85
C PRO A 152 10.10 40.47 18.60
N ALA A 153 10.98 40.55 19.59
CA ALA A 153 12.29 41.20 19.44
C ALA A 153 13.25 40.42 18.53
N LEU A 154 12.97 39.13 18.28
CA LEU A 154 13.76 38.28 17.39
C LEU A 154 13.21 38.27 15.96
N SER A 155 12.03 38.85 15.73
CA SER A 155 11.38 38.82 14.42
C SER A 155 12.07 39.75 13.44
N PRO A 156 12.26 39.32 12.17
CA PRO A 156 12.75 40.21 11.14
C PRO A 156 11.68 41.26 10.77
N GLU A 157 12.15 42.34 10.15
CA GLU A 157 11.25 43.36 9.60
C GLU A 157 10.30 42.77 8.57
N GLY A 158 8.99 43.13 8.66
CA GLY A 158 7.97 42.65 7.76
C GLY A 158 7.27 41.36 8.20
N ALA A 159 7.61 40.83 9.38
CA ALA A 159 6.85 39.70 9.93
C ALA A 159 5.35 40.04 10.14
N LEU A 160 4.48 39.15 9.71
CA LEU A 160 3.04 39.28 9.89
C LEU A 160 2.64 38.81 11.30
N ALA A 161 1.50 39.31 11.79
CA ALA A 161 0.95 38.76 13.03
C ALA A 161 0.46 37.32 12.78
N TRP A 162 0.71 36.41 13.72
CA TRP A 162 0.21 35.03 13.63
C TRP A 162 -1.33 35.03 13.47
N ASP A 163 -1.81 34.14 12.63
CA ASP A 163 -3.25 34.05 12.28
C ASP A 163 -3.83 35.30 11.58
N SER A 164 -3.00 36.22 11.09
CA SER A 164 -3.44 37.40 10.37
C SER A 164 -3.84 37.16 8.91
N SER A 165 -3.47 35.99 8.34
CA SER A 165 -3.79 35.62 6.96
C SER A 165 -4.70 34.41 6.93
N ILE A 166 -5.91 34.58 6.36
CA ILE A 166 -6.88 33.49 6.16
C ILE A 166 -6.38 32.49 5.11
N THR A 167 -5.60 32.93 4.15
CA THR A 167 -4.99 32.09 3.11
C THR A 167 -3.50 32.39 3.03
N PRO A 168 -2.67 31.72 3.84
CA PRO A 168 -1.23 31.93 3.85
C PRO A 168 -0.61 31.63 2.48
N LYS A 169 0.29 32.51 2.05
CA LYS A 169 1.08 32.36 0.84
C LYS A 169 2.45 31.75 1.17
N SER A 170 3.16 31.30 0.13
CA SER A 170 4.49 30.71 0.30
C SER A 170 5.53 31.67 0.90
N GLU A 171 5.40 32.97 0.60
CA GLU A 171 6.26 34.05 1.07
C GLU A 171 5.87 34.64 2.43
N ASP A 172 4.72 34.29 2.99
CA ASP A 172 4.27 34.80 4.30
C ASP A 172 5.19 34.28 5.41
N PHE A 173 5.52 35.17 6.33
CA PHE A 173 6.37 34.92 7.48
C PHE A 173 5.76 35.56 8.73
N PHE A 174 5.58 34.77 9.79
CA PHE A 174 4.86 35.20 10.99
C PHE A 174 5.79 35.44 12.19
N GLY A 175 7.11 35.31 12.03
CA GLY A 175 8.08 35.55 13.08
C GLY A 175 8.00 34.54 14.23
N GLY A 176 7.39 33.38 14.00
CA GLY A 176 7.28 32.34 15.02
C GLY A 176 8.65 31.80 15.45
N ASP A 177 8.74 31.41 16.71
CA ASP A 177 9.95 30.93 17.34
C ASP A 177 9.70 29.77 18.32
N LEU A 178 10.77 29.27 18.94
CA LEU A 178 10.67 28.16 19.90
C LEU A 178 9.87 28.54 21.15
N GLN A 179 9.93 29.80 21.57
CA GLN A 179 9.13 30.27 22.71
C GLN A 179 7.64 30.24 22.37
N GLY A 180 7.28 30.66 21.16
CA GLY A 180 5.88 30.58 20.68
C GLY A 180 5.36 29.15 20.61
N ILE A 181 6.22 28.16 20.30
CA ILE A 181 5.84 26.75 20.36
C ILE A 181 5.62 26.26 21.80
N ILE A 182 6.44 26.75 22.74
CA ILE A 182 6.33 26.36 24.16
C ILE A 182 5.05 26.94 24.79
N ASP A 183 4.64 28.12 24.37
CA ASP A 183 3.52 28.87 24.95
C ASP A 183 2.14 28.36 24.47
N HIS A 184 2.10 27.52 23.41
CA HIS A 184 0.89 26.97 22.79
C HIS A 184 0.87 25.44 22.80
#